data_1951a21dcf832c462cb1c7742ae59bf9
#
_entry.id   1951a21dcf832c462cb1c7742ae59bf9
#
_cell.length_a   1.000
_cell.length_b   1.000
_cell.length_c   1.000
_cell.angle_alpha   90.00
_cell.angle_beta   90.00
_cell.angle_gamma   90.00
#
_symmetry.space_group_name_H-M   'P 1'
#
loop_
_entity.id
_entity.type
_entity.pdbx_description
1 polymer ?
#
loop_
_entity_poly.entity_id
_entity_poly.type
_entity_poly.pdbx_seq_one_letter_code
_entity_poly.pdbx_strand_id
1 'polypeptide(L)' 'MPVSAYVFIRTSPGKAKDVAKTISGIEGVKSAHAITGRFDVIAFVEAPDIAALGDLVLSKIHGVEGVSSSETSIVV' A
#
# COMPACT_ATOMS: atom_id res chain seq x y z
N MET A 1 -6.02 19.74 -1.36
CA MET A 1 -4.56 19.53 -1.37
C MET A 1 -4.25 18.05 -1.45
N PRO A 2 -3.38 17.63 -2.38
CA PRO A 2 -3.01 16.23 -2.44
C PRO A 2 -2.29 15.78 -1.17
N VAL A 3 -2.51 14.53 -0.83
CA VAL A 3 -1.90 13.90 0.34
C VAL A 3 -1.09 12.72 -0.15
N SER A 4 0.14 12.59 0.37
CA SER A 4 1.02 11.48 0.04
C SER A 4 1.28 10.64 1.30
N ALA A 5 1.50 9.35 1.11
CA ALA A 5 1.77 8.45 2.22
C ALA A 5 2.61 7.27 1.77
N TYR A 6 3.36 6.74 2.74
CA TYR A 6 3.99 5.43 2.57
C TYR A 6 3.12 4.40 3.28
N VAL A 7 2.82 3.32 2.60
CA VAL A 7 2.04 2.22 3.16
C VAL A 7 2.96 1.02 3.29
N PHE A 8 3.15 0.58 4.52
CA PHE A 8 3.96 -0.60 4.83
C PHE A 8 3.01 -1.77 5.00
N ILE A 9 3.26 -2.86 4.28
CA ILE A 9 2.29 -3.94 4.15
C ILE A 9 2.94 -5.25 4.57
N ARG A 10 2.22 -6.02 5.39
CA ARG A 10 2.58 -7.41 5.68
C ARG A 10 1.75 -8.32 4.80
N THR A 11 2.38 -9.35 4.30
CA THR A 11 1.72 -10.31 3.42
C THR A 11 1.81 -11.71 4.00
N SER A 12 1.00 -12.61 3.46
CA SER A 12 1.14 -14.03 3.72
C SER A 12 2.48 -14.52 3.19
N PRO A 13 3.05 -15.58 3.79
CA PRO A 13 4.35 -16.09 3.34
C PRO A 13 4.38 -16.38 1.84
N GLY A 14 5.43 -15.92 1.17
CA GLY A 14 5.64 -16.16 -0.24
C GLY A 14 4.83 -15.29 -1.17
N LYS A 15 4.06 -14.31 -0.66
CA LYS A 15 3.17 -13.48 -1.48
C LYS A 15 3.68 -12.08 -1.74
N ALA A 16 4.83 -11.69 -1.17
CA ALA A 16 5.28 -10.30 -1.23
C ALA A 16 5.40 -9.77 -2.66
N LYS A 17 6.01 -10.52 -3.57
CA LYS A 17 6.21 -10.05 -4.94
C LYS A 17 4.90 -9.93 -5.69
N ASP A 18 4.00 -10.90 -5.52
CA ASP A 18 2.69 -10.86 -6.17
C ASP A 18 1.85 -9.70 -5.65
N VAL A 19 1.87 -9.47 -4.33
CA VAL A 19 1.15 -8.36 -3.72
C VAL A 19 1.71 -7.03 -4.22
N ALA A 20 3.04 -6.87 -4.25
CA ALA A 20 3.66 -5.64 -4.74
C ALA A 20 3.24 -5.36 -6.18
N LYS A 21 3.25 -6.38 -7.03
CA LYS A 21 2.87 -6.23 -8.42
C LYS A 21 1.41 -5.82 -8.57
N THR A 22 0.52 -6.47 -7.83
CA THR A 22 -0.91 -6.15 -7.89
C THR A 22 -1.17 -4.73 -7.39
N ILE A 23 -0.56 -4.36 -6.27
CA ILE A 23 -0.75 -3.03 -5.68
C ILE A 23 -0.23 -1.94 -6.62
N SER A 24 0.88 -2.19 -7.32
CA SER A 24 1.44 -1.18 -8.23
C SER A 24 0.51 -0.82 -9.38
N GLY A 25 -0.48 -1.66 -9.68
CA GLY A 25 -1.47 -1.39 -10.70
C GLY A 25 -2.71 -0.63 -10.21
N ILE A 26 -2.79 -0.32 -8.92
CA ILE A 26 -3.94 0.39 -8.36
C ILE A 26 -3.78 1.89 -8.60
N GLU A 27 -4.86 2.54 -9.03
CA GLU A 27 -4.85 3.98 -9.23
C GLU A 27 -4.58 4.69 -7.91
N GLY A 28 -3.65 5.64 -7.90
CA GLY A 28 -3.21 6.34 -6.70
C GLY A 28 -1.94 5.77 -6.10
N VAL A 29 -1.55 4.56 -6.48
CA VAL A 29 -0.28 3.96 -6.06
C VAL A 29 0.78 4.36 -7.08
N LYS A 30 1.79 5.11 -6.61
CA LYS A 30 2.86 5.59 -7.47
C LYS A 30 3.97 4.57 -7.62
N SER A 31 4.23 3.80 -6.57
CA SER A 31 5.24 2.73 -6.63
C SER A 31 4.93 1.71 -5.54
N ALA A 32 5.37 0.49 -5.77
CA ALA A 32 5.26 -0.57 -4.77
C ALA A 32 6.41 -1.54 -4.99
N HIS A 33 7.04 -1.94 -3.88
CA HIS A 33 8.21 -2.82 -3.92
C HIS A 33 8.11 -3.86 -2.82
N ALA A 34 8.50 -5.09 -3.15
CA ALA A 34 8.74 -6.09 -2.12
C ALA A 34 10.04 -5.73 -1.40
N ILE A 35 10.03 -5.77 -0.08
CA ILE A 35 11.17 -5.38 0.74
C ILE A 35 11.45 -6.45 1.79
N THR A 36 12.61 -6.31 2.43
CA THR A 36 12.97 -7.16 3.58
C THR A 36 12.79 -6.36 4.86
N GLY A 37 12.71 -7.05 5.99
CA GLY A 37 12.60 -6.44 7.30
C GLY A 37 11.24 -6.68 7.93
N ARG A 38 10.75 -5.70 8.68
CA ARG A 38 9.50 -5.85 9.44
C ARG A 38 8.28 -5.95 8.55
N PHE A 39 8.34 -5.39 7.36
CA PHE A 39 7.24 -5.43 6.40
C PHE A 39 7.70 -6.10 5.13
N ASP A 40 6.75 -6.56 4.35
CA ASP A 40 7.04 -7.32 3.13
C ASP A 40 6.94 -6.48 1.88
N VAL A 41 6.13 -5.41 1.91
CA VAL A 41 5.92 -4.52 0.76
C VAL A 41 5.86 -3.09 1.27
N ILE A 42 6.46 -2.17 0.51
CA ILE A 42 6.30 -0.73 0.72
C ILE A 42 5.67 -0.14 -0.52
N ALA A 43 4.67 0.73 -0.34
CA ALA A 43 4.03 1.44 -1.44
C ALA A 43 4.03 2.94 -1.16
N PHE A 44 4.27 3.74 -2.20
CA PHE A 44 4.09 5.18 -2.12
C PHE A 44 2.81 5.55 -2.84
N VAL A 45 1.90 6.21 -2.13
CA VAL A 45 0.57 6.51 -2.65
C VAL A 45 0.27 7.99 -2.56
N GLU A 46 -0.62 8.46 -3.46
CA GLU A 46 -1.13 9.83 -3.43
C GLU A 46 -2.64 9.81 -3.60
N ALA A 47 -3.31 10.71 -2.92
CA ALA A 47 -4.75 10.87 -3.01
C ALA A 47 -5.10 12.36 -2.93
N PRO A 48 -6.28 12.77 -3.43
CA PRO A 48 -6.68 14.18 -3.38
C PRO A 48 -6.86 14.72 -1.98
N ASP A 49 -7.28 13.85 -1.04
CA ASP A 49 -7.51 14.24 0.36
C ASP A 49 -7.40 13.02 1.26
N ILE A 50 -7.52 13.26 2.56
CA ILE A 50 -7.39 12.21 3.59
C ILE A 50 -8.49 11.15 3.44
N ALA A 51 -9.69 11.53 3.10
CA ALA A 51 -10.79 10.58 2.96
C ALA A 51 -10.53 9.62 1.81
N ALA A 52 -10.04 10.14 0.67
CA ALA A 52 -9.70 9.31 -0.47
C ALA A 52 -8.51 8.41 -0.17
N LEU A 53 -7.55 8.90 0.63
CA LEU A 53 -6.42 8.09 1.06
C LEU A 53 -6.89 6.90 1.90
N GLY A 54 -7.77 7.15 2.86
CA GLY A 54 -8.32 6.09 3.70
C GLY A 54 -9.06 5.05 2.87
N ASP A 55 -9.85 5.49 1.90
CA ASP A 55 -10.58 4.59 1.03
C ASP A 55 -9.62 3.74 0.18
N LEU A 56 -8.57 4.36 -0.36
CA LEU A 56 -7.55 3.65 -1.11
C LEU A 56 -6.92 2.52 -0.29
N VAL A 57 -6.54 2.82 0.94
CA VAL A 57 -5.90 1.82 1.81
C VAL A 57 -6.90 0.75 2.23
N LEU A 58 -8.08 1.15 2.73
CA LEU A 58 -9.01 0.20 3.34
C LEU A 58 -9.74 -0.65 2.29
N SER A 59 -10.09 -0.06 1.15
CA SER A 59 -10.88 -0.77 0.17
C SER A 59 -10.03 -1.43 -0.90
N LYS A 60 -8.99 -0.76 -1.36
CA LYS A 60 -8.24 -1.24 -2.53
C LYS A 60 -7.00 -2.02 -2.12
N ILE A 61 -6.20 -1.50 -1.20
CA ILE A 61 -4.99 -2.21 -0.79
C ILE A 61 -5.34 -3.43 0.06
N HIS A 62 -6.22 -3.26 1.05
CA HIS A 62 -6.63 -4.39 1.89
C HIS A 62 -7.51 -5.39 1.15
N GLY A 63 -8.04 -5.01 -0.01
CA GLY A 63 -8.77 -5.95 -0.86
C GLY A 63 -7.87 -6.87 -1.68
N VAL A 64 -6.57 -6.63 -1.70
CA VAL A 64 -5.64 -7.47 -2.46
C VAL A 64 -5.39 -8.77 -1.71
N GLU A 65 -5.55 -9.89 -2.42
CA GLU A 65 -5.30 -11.20 -1.83
C GLU A 65 -3.85 -11.31 -1.39
N GLY A 66 -3.62 -11.78 -0.17
CA GLY A 66 -2.29 -11.93 0.39
C GLY A 66 -1.90 -10.82 1.35
N VAL A 67 -2.64 -9.71 1.38
CA VAL A 67 -2.39 -8.64 2.35
C VAL A 67 -2.95 -9.03 3.70
N SER A 68 -2.11 -9.09 4.72
CA SER A 68 -2.55 -9.43 6.07
C SER A 68 -2.74 -8.21 6.96
N SER A 69 -1.87 -7.22 6.85
CA SER A 69 -2.00 -5.98 7.64
C SER A 69 -1.22 -4.88 6.97
N SER A 70 -1.49 -3.63 7.38
CA SER A 70 -0.75 -2.50 6.85
C SER A 70 -0.60 -1.40 7.90
N GLU A 71 0.39 -0.55 7.67
CA GLU A 71 0.64 0.64 8.47
C GLU A 71 0.85 1.79 7.50
N THR A 72 0.08 2.87 7.65
CA THR A 72 0.15 4.02 6.77
C THR A 72 0.82 5.18 7.47
N SER A 73 1.85 5.73 6.83
CA SER A 73 2.58 6.89 7.35
C SER A 73 2.37 8.04 6.37
N ILE A 74 1.61 9.03 6.80
CA ILE A 74 1.29 10.18 5.96
C ILE A 74 2.48 11.15 5.96
N VAL A 75 2.85 11.63 4.77
CA VAL A 75 3.92 12.62 4.64
C VAL A 75 3.40 13.96 5.15
N VAL A 76 4.13 14.55 6.07
CA VAL A 76 3.75 15.83 6.67
C VAL A 76 4.61 16.98 6.14
#